data_98961d7a927785c9df88b1cea357b20e
#
_entry.id   98961d7a927785c9df88b1cea357b20e
#
_cell.length_a   1.000
_cell.length_b   1.000
_cell.length_c   1.000
_cell.angle_alpha   90.00
_cell.angle_beta   90.00
_cell.angle_gamma   90.00
#
_symmetry.space_group_name_H-M   'P 1'
#
loop_
_entity.id
_entity.type
_entity.pdbx_description
1 polymer ?
#
loop_
_entity_poly.entity_id
_entity_poly.type
_entity_poly.pdbx_seq_one_letter_code
_entity_poly.pdbx_strand_id
1 'polypeptide(L)'
;DQIGLFTADPRSNPEAKLVEVGEAGDPIYEAMAGGAGSSIGKGGMQTKVLAAKRAARSGASTVIASGRIPDVLVRLAQGESIGTLLKTDRKPMSARSQWMADHLQLKGKLVIDEGAVEAVRKGKSLLPVGVKAVIGDFLRGEIIQVVDQNDKEICRGMINYGSDESRRIMGLHSDEVVEELGYLEQRELIHQDNMVV
;
A
#
# COMPACT_ATOMS: atom_id res chain seq x y z
N ASP A 1 26.70 -7.66 -3.74
CA ASP A 1 27.42 -8.92 -3.98
C ASP A 1 26.70 -9.90 -4.90
N GLN A 2 25.39 -9.90 -4.97
CA GLN A 2 24.61 -10.71 -5.90
C GLN A 2 24.37 -9.93 -7.20
N ILE A 3 24.45 -10.63 -8.34
CA ILE A 3 24.22 -9.99 -9.66
C ILE A 3 22.76 -9.67 -9.91
N GLY A 4 21.81 -10.27 -9.17
CA GLY A 4 20.37 -10.04 -9.26
C GLY A 4 19.60 -10.99 -8.35
N LEU A 5 18.28 -11.10 -8.56
CA LEU A 5 17.40 -12.06 -7.90
C LEU A 5 17.49 -13.42 -8.61
N PHE A 6 17.63 -14.48 -7.85
CA PHE A 6 17.64 -15.86 -8.34
C PHE A 6 16.39 -16.61 -7.88
N THR A 7 16.02 -17.66 -8.62
CA THR A 7 14.87 -18.52 -8.27
C THR A 7 15.06 -19.26 -6.94
N ALA A 8 16.31 -19.40 -6.46
CA ALA A 8 16.70 -19.92 -5.15
C ALA A 8 18.06 -19.31 -4.77
N ASP A 9 18.58 -19.59 -3.57
CA ASP A 9 19.92 -19.11 -3.18
C ASP A 9 21.00 -19.86 -4.00
N PRO A 10 21.74 -19.17 -4.89
CA PRO A 10 22.73 -19.81 -5.75
C PRO A 10 23.93 -20.39 -5.00
N ARG A 11 24.11 -20.04 -3.70
CA ARG A 11 25.17 -20.60 -2.85
C ARG A 11 24.83 -22.02 -2.38
N SER A 12 23.55 -22.32 -2.25
CA SER A 12 23.03 -23.60 -1.76
C SER A 12 22.34 -24.44 -2.85
N ASN A 13 21.95 -23.80 -3.96
CA ASN A 13 21.30 -24.48 -5.08
C ASN A 13 21.98 -24.13 -6.42
N PRO A 14 22.77 -25.05 -6.98
CA PRO A 14 23.46 -24.86 -8.28
C PRO A 14 22.49 -24.66 -9.47
N GLU A 15 21.25 -25.14 -9.35
CA GLU A 15 20.23 -25.00 -10.40
C GLU A 15 19.48 -23.65 -10.34
N ALA A 16 19.85 -22.77 -9.40
CA ALA A 16 19.23 -21.46 -9.26
C ALA A 16 19.51 -20.60 -10.52
N LYS A 17 18.44 -20.09 -11.12
CA LYS A 17 18.50 -19.27 -12.34
C LYS A 17 18.27 -17.80 -12.00
N LEU A 18 18.96 -16.90 -12.68
CA LEU A 18 18.73 -15.47 -12.58
C LEU A 18 17.33 -15.13 -13.13
N VAL A 19 16.57 -14.36 -12.37
CA VAL A 19 15.33 -13.74 -12.83
C VAL A 19 15.69 -12.45 -13.57
N GLU A 20 15.58 -12.44 -14.89
CA GLU A 20 15.96 -11.25 -15.68
C GLU A 20 14.91 -10.15 -15.57
N VAL A 21 13.62 -10.50 -15.68
CA VAL A 21 12.49 -9.57 -15.63
C VAL A 21 11.34 -10.16 -14.82
N GLY A 22 10.69 -9.32 -14.02
CA GLY A 22 9.50 -9.70 -13.26
C GLY A 22 8.61 -8.51 -12.95
N GLU A 23 7.43 -8.76 -12.35
CA GLU A 23 6.51 -7.72 -11.91
C GLU A 23 6.78 -7.36 -10.45
N ALA A 24 7.00 -6.08 -10.16
CA ALA A 24 7.27 -5.61 -8.80
C ALA A 24 6.03 -5.80 -7.90
N GLY A 25 6.21 -6.55 -6.80
CA GLY A 25 5.14 -6.84 -5.84
C GLY A 25 4.48 -8.20 -6.03
N ASP A 26 4.89 -9.00 -7.03
CA ASP A 26 4.47 -10.40 -7.13
C ASP A 26 5.00 -11.17 -5.91
N PRO A 27 4.12 -11.88 -5.15
CA PRO A 27 4.50 -12.66 -3.97
C PRO A 27 5.54 -13.75 -4.23
N ILE A 28 5.65 -14.23 -5.47
CA ILE A 28 6.63 -15.27 -5.84
C ILE A 28 8.06 -14.79 -5.61
N TYR A 29 8.36 -13.51 -5.85
CA TYR A 29 9.70 -12.96 -5.67
C TYR A 29 10.03 -12.72 -4.20
N GLU A 30 9.02 -12.44 -3.36
CA GLU A 30 9.20 -12.39 -1.90
C GLU A 30 9.57 -13.79 -1.35
N ALA A 31 8.91 -14.85 -1.87
CA ALA A 31 9.20 -16.23 -1.51
C ALA A 31 10.60 -16.67 -1.97
N MET A 32 11.00 -16.35 -3.21
CA MET A 32 12.34 -16.63 -3.76
C MET A 32 13.44 -15.91 -2.95
N ALA A 33 13.17 -14.71 -2.47
CA ALA A 33 14.11 -13.87 -1.70
C ALA A 33 14.21 -14.28 -0.22
N GLY A 34 13.31 -15.12 0.29
CA GLY A 34 13.13 -15.45 1.71
C GLY A 34 14.15 -16.43 2.31
N GLY A 35 15.23 -16.78 1.60
CA GLY A 35 16.35 -17.53 2.16
C GLY A 35 17.15 -16.69 3.16
N ALA A 36 17.75 -17.34 4.18
CA ALA A 36 18.57 -16.70 5.22
C ALA A 36 19.64 -15.80 4.60
N GLY A 37 19.49 -14.50 4.79
CA GLY A 37 20.49 -13.51 4.42
C GLY A 37 21.85 -13.80 5.12
N SER A 38 22.96 -13.35 4.52
CA SER A 38 24.27 -13.49 5.14
C SER A 38 24.26 -12.80 6.52
N SER A 39 24.91 -13.42 7.50
CA SER A 39 25.04 -12.95 8.88
C SER A 39 25.75 -11.58 9.02
N ILE A 40 26.25 -11.00 7.94
CA ILE A 40 27.09 -9.79 7.91
C ILE A 40 26.36 -8.54 7.40
N GLY A 41 25.15 -8.68 6.79
CA GLY A 41 24.44 -7.54 6.20
C GLY A 41 23.01 -7.38 6.70
N LYS A 42 22.67 -6.22 7.24
CA LYS A 42 21.29 -5.84 7.63
C LYS A 42 20.29 -5.70 6.44
N GLY A 43 20.63 -6.21 5.24
CA GLY A 43 19.83 -6.05 4.04
C GLY A 43 19.97 -7.25 3.10
N GLY A 44 19.19 -8.31 3.29
CA GLY A 44 19.14 -9.47 2.38
C GLY A 44 18.42 -9.15 1.06
N MET A 45 18.31 -10.13 0.18
CA MET A 45 17.57 -10.01 -1.07
C MET A 45 16.11 -9.63 -0.82
N GLN A 46 15.50 -10.17 0.25
CA GLN A 46 14.12 -9.86 0.66
C GLN A 46 13.89 -8.34 0.85
N THR A 47 14.83 -7.63 1.49
CA THR A 47 14.68 -6.18 1.68
C THR A 47 14.72 -5.41 0.36
N LYS A 48 15.47 -5.90 -0.65
CA LYS A 48 15.52 -5.31 -1.99
C LYS A 48 14.21 -5.53 -2.75
N VAL A 49 13.64 -6.73 -2.67
CA VAL A 49 12.34 -7.07 -3.28
C VAL A 49 11.22 -6.24 -2.64
N LEU A 50 11.22 -6.10 -1.30
CA LEU A 50 10.26 -5.23 -0.60
C LEU A 50 10.43 -3.76 -0.95
N ALA A 51 11.67 -3.29 -1.13
CA ALA A 51 11.94 -1.93 -1.61
C ALA A 51 11.40 -1.71 -3.04
N ALA A 52 11.58 -2.69 -3.94
CA ALA A 52 11.01 -2.66 -5.29
C ALA A 52 9.48 -2.59 -5.27
N LYS A 53 8.84 -3.39 -4.40
CA LYS A 53 7.38 -3.35 -4.20
C LYS A 53 6.89 -1.96 -3.73
N ARG A 54 7.65 -1.29 -2.84
CA ARG A 54 7.35 0.09 -2.42
C ARG A 54 7.55 1.09 -3.56
N ALA A 55 8.66 1.00 -4.29
CA ALA A 55 8.93 1.87 -5.43
C ALA A 55 7.87 1.76 -6.52
N ALA A 56 7.32 0.56 -6.75
CA ALA A 56 6.24 0.31 -7.69
C ALA A 56 4.97 1.11 -7.38
N ARG A 57 4.69 1.43 -6.12
CA ARG A 57 3.57 2.31 -5.73
C ARG A 57 3.71 3.72 -6.26
N SER A 58 4.96 4.18 -6.44
CA SER A 58 5.28 5.48 -7.06
C SER A 58 5.42 5.39 -8.59
N GLY A 59 5.08 4.24 -9.19
CA GLY A 59 5.24 4.01 -10.63
C GLY A 59 6.69 3.81 -11.06
N ALA A 60 7.61 3.54 -10.13
CA ALA A 60 9.02 3.34 -10.44
C ALA A 60 9.34 1.84 -10.54
N SER A 61 9.88 1.42 -11.69
CA SER A 61 10.52 0.11 -11.85
C SER A 61 11.87 0.09 -11.13
N THR A 62 12.29 -1.09 -10.67
CA THR A 62 13.53 -1.24 -9.89
C THR A 62 14.46 -2.25 -10.54
N VAL A 63 15.73 -1.91 -10.68
CA VAL A 63 16.77 -2.85 -11.11
C VAL A 63 17.58 -3.29 -9.87
N ILE A 64 17.74 -4.60 -9.70
CA ILE A 64 18.62 -5.21 -8.71
C ILE A 64 19.85 -5.71 -9.45
N ALA A 65 21.00 -5.06 -9.22
CA ALA A 65 22.26 -5.41 -9.85
C ALA A 65 23.42 -5.35 -8.87
N SER A 66 24.54 -5.99 -9.22
CA SER A 66 25.76 -5.93 -8.41
C SER A 66 26.49 -4.61 -8.60
N GLY A 67 26.79 -3.92 -7.49
CA GLY A 67 27.65 -2.72 -7.52
C GLY A 67 29.13 -3.02 -7.81
N ARG A 68 29.54 -4.29 -7.96
CA ARG A 68 30.90 -4.69 -8.36
C ARG A 68 31.11 -4.69 -9.87
N ILE A 69 30.03 -4.57 -10.65
CA ILE A 69 30.12 -4.49 -12.11
C ILE A 69 30.63 -3.09 -12.47
N PRO A 70 31.75 -2.99 -13.21
CA PRO A 70 32.27 -1.69 -13.64
C PRO A 70 31.21 -0.90 -14.41
N ASP A 71 31.10 0.40 -14.12
CA ASP A 71 30.19 1.34 -14.78
C ASP A 71 28.73 0.92 -14.83
N VAL A 72 28.28 0.08 -13.86
CA VAL A 72 26.93 -0.53 -13.88
C VAL A 72 25.81 0.49 -14.08
N LEU A 73 25.89 1.65 -13.43
CA LEU A 73 24.85 2.69 -13.56
C LEU A 73 24.83 3.31 -14.96
N VAL A 74 26.01 3.56 -15.56
CA VAL A 74 26.13 4.10 -16.91
C VAL A 74 25.58 3.09 -17.94
N ARG A 75 25.95 1.83 -17.80
CA ARG A 75 25.51 0.73 -18.67
C ARG A 75 24.00 0.51 -18.59
N LEU A 76 23.42 0.55 -17.38
CA LEU A 76 21.98 0.51 -17.18
C LEU A 76 21.28 1.72 -17.82
N ALA A 77 21.84 2.92 -17.69
CA ALA A 77 21.29 4.13 -18.33
C ALA A 77 21.35 4.07 -19.87
N GLN A 78 22.27 3.31 -20.43
CA GLN A 78 22.39 3.02 -21.87
C GLN A 78 21.42 1.92 -22.34
N GLY A 79 20.63 1.34 -21.42
CA GLY A 79 19.63 0.31 -21.72
C GLY A 79 20.18 -1.11 -21.71
N GLU A 80 21.39 -1.33 -21.16
CA GLU A 80 21.95 -2.68 -21.05
C GLU A 80 21.17 -3.50 -20.00
N SER A 81 20.86 -4.76 -20.36
CA SER A 81 20.17 -5.69 -19.45
C SER A 81 21.15 -6.29 -18.44
N ILE A 82 21.21 -5.71 -17.24
CA ILE A 82 22.09 -6.15 -16.15
C ILE A 82 21.26 -6.43 -14.91
N GLY A 83 21.38 -7.62 -14.35
CA GLY A 83 20.70 -8.00 -13.12
C GLY A 83 19.24 -8.38 -13.31
N THR A 84 18.38 -7.98 -12.37
CA THR A 84 16.94 -8.25 -12.38
C THR A 84 16.17 -6.95 -12.49
N LEU A 85 15.32 -6.81 -13.52
CA LEU A 85 14.39 -5.71 -13.66
C LEU A 85 13.02 -6.11 -13.10
N LEU A 86 12.59 -5.48 -12.03
CA LEU A 86 11.24 -5.58 -11.48
C LEU A 86 10.40 -4.40 -12.00
N LYS A 87 9.54 -4.68 -12.97
CA LYS A 87 8.69 -3.69 -13.65
C LYS A 87 7.45 -3.36 -12.85
N THR A 88 6.89 -2.18 -13.10
CA THR A 88 5.54 -1.81 -12.68
C THR A 88 4.83 -1.06 -13.79
N ASP A 89 3.57 -1.43 -14.04
CA ASP A 89 2.66 -0.72 -14.95
C ASP A 89 1.70 0.20 -14.17
N ARG A 90 1.90 0.30 -12.84
CA ARG A 90 1.06 1.14 -11.99
C ARG A 90 1.32 2.61 -12.28
N LYS A 91 0.24 3.38 -12.39
CA LYS A 91 0.34 4.85 -12.40
C LYS A 91 0.93 5.32 -11.07
N PRO A 92 1.80 6.35 -11.09
CA PRO A 92 2.34 6.92 -9.87
C PRO A 92 1.22 7.33 -8.92
N MET A 93 1.28 6.85 -7.68
CA MET A 93 0.41 7.36 -6.62
C MET A 93 0.87 8.77 -6.23
N SER A 94 -0.07 9.64 -5.86
CA SER A 94 0.29 10.92 -5.29
C SER A 94 1.10 10.72 -4.00
N ALA A 95 2.00 11.65 -3.68
CA ALA A 95 2.79 11.59 -2.45
C ALA A 95 1.91 11.46 -1.19
N ARG A 96 0.73 12.10 -1.21
CA ARG A 96 -0.27 12.00 -0.15
C ARG A 96 -0.86 10.60 -0.03
N SER A 97 -1.24 10.00 -1.16
CA SER A 97 -1.79 8.63 -1.18
C SER A 97 -0.74 7.61 -0.72
N GLN A 98 0.51 7.79 -1.15
CA GLN A 98 1.60 6.93 -0.72
C GLN A 98 1.86 7.05 0.79
N TRP A 99 1.86 8.28 1.33
CA TRP A 99 1.99 8.52 2.76
C TRP A 99 0.87 7.85 3.55
N MET A 100 -0.38 7.94 3.10
CA MET A 100 -1.51 7.25 3.74
C MET A 100 -1.37 5.73 3.69
N ALA A 101 -0.96 5.16 2.55
CA ALA A 101 -0.77 3.72 2.39
C ALA A 101 0.34 3.16 3.30
N ASP A 102 1.39 3.95 3.54
CA ASP A 102 2.55 3.55 4.36
C ASP A 102 2.38 3.90 5.85
N HIS A 103 1.26 4.57 6.22
CA HIS A 103 1.00 4.93 7.62
C HIS A 103 0.71 3.68 8.46
N LEU A 104 1.61 3.37 9.40
CA LEU A 104 1.57 2.13 10.20
C LEU A 104 0.74 2.27 11.49
N GLN A 105 0.55 3.49 12.01
CA GLN A 105 -0.20 3.74 13.25
C GLN A 105 -1.63 4.16 12.93
N LEU A 106 -2.51 3.18 12.75
CA LEU A 106 -3.93 3.42 12.58
C LEU A 106 -4.59 3.58 13.96
N LYS A 107 -5.35 4.65 14.17
CA LYS A 107 -5.99 4.98 15.45
C LYS A 107 -7.34 4.31 15.62
N GLY A 108 -7.93 3.83 14.54
CA GLY A 108 -9.21 3.16 14.56
C GLY A 108 -9.61 2.59 13.23
N LYS A 109 -10.79 2.00 13.18
CA LYS A 109 -11.36 1.46 11.94
C LYS A 109 -12.86 1.71 11.83
N LEU A 110 -13.33 1.83 10.58
CA LEU A 110 -14.75 1.81 10.23
C LEU A 110 -15.08 0.47 9.57
N VAL A 111 -16.18 -0.14 10.02
CA VAL A 111 -16.77 -1.31 9.34
C VAL A 111 -17.87 -0.80 8.41
N ILE A 112 -17.81 -1.17 7.13
CA ILE A 112 -18.75 -0.68 6.11
C ILE A 112 -19.57 -1.83 5.49
N ASP A 113 -20.75 -1.47 4.94
CA ASP A 113 -21.59 -2.45 4.24
C ASP A 113 -21.13 -2.70 2.80
N GLU A 114 -21.75 -3.70 2.14
CA GLU A 114 -21.39 -4.10 0.78
C GLU A 114 -21.58 -2.98 -0.25
N GLY A 115 -22.61 -2.15 -0.10
CA GLY A 115 -22.84 -1.02 -1.00
C GLY A 115 -21.74 0.04 -0.90
N ALA A 116 -21.29 0.33 0.32
CA ALA A 116 -20.17 1.22 0.56
C ALA A 116 -18.82 0.62 0.07
N VAL A 117 -18.62 -0.69 0.25
CA VAL A 117 -17.44 -1.39 -0.32
C VAL A 117 -17.38 -1.21 -1.85
N GLU A 118 -18.50 -1.42 -2.53
CA GLU A 118 -18.57 -1.25 -3.98
C GLU A 118 -18.33 0.19 -4.41
N ALA A 119 -18.92 1.16 -3.70
CA ALA A 119 -18.75 2.58 -3.97
C ALA A 119 -17.27 3.03 -3.80
N VAL A 120 -16.63 2.63 -2.69
CA VAL A 120 -15.22 2.93 -2.41
C VAL A 120 -14.30 2.33 -3.47
N ARG A 121 -14.52 1.07 -3.88
CA ARG A 121 -13.75 0.43 -4.96
C ARG A 121 -13.90 1.11 -6.32
N LYS A 122 -15.04 1.77 -6.55
CA LYS A 122 -15.30 2.61 -7.74
C LYS A 122 -14.75 4.04 -7.60
N GLY A 123 -13.98 4.33 -6.55
CA GLY A 123 -13.36 5.65 -6.33
C GLY A 123 -14.35 6.70 -5.83
N LYS A 124 -15.40 6.32 -5.11
CA LYS A 124 -16.35 7.24 -4.48
C LYS A 124 -15.97 7.49 -3.03
N SER A 125 -16.35 8.67 -2.51
CA SER A 125 -16.22 9.03 -1.11
C SER A 125 -17.03 8.09 -0.21
N LEU A 126 -16.57 7.87 1.03
CA LEU A 126 -17.30 7.11 2.04
C LEU A 126 -18.28 8.04 2.78
N LEU A 127 -19.56 7.72 2.67
CA LEU A 127 -20.65 8.43 3.34
C LEU A 127 -21.01 7.76 4.68
N PRO A 128 -21.56 8.51 5.66
CA PRO A 128 -21.99 7.95 6.94
C PRO A 128 -23.00 6.80 6.81
N VAL A 129 -23.94 6.87 5.85
CA VAL A 129 -24.99 5.86 5.62
C VAL A 129 -24.42 4.45 5.39
N GLY A 130 -23.22 4.33 4.79
CA GLY A 130 -22.57 3.05 4.52
C GLY A 130 -21.79 2.47 5.70
N VAL A 131 -21.69 3.18 6.83
CA VAL A 131 -20.93 2.75 8.01
C VAL A 131 -21.82 1.98 8.97
N LYS A 132 -21.35 0.81 9.43
CA LYS A 132 -22.04 -0.10 10.37
C LYS A 132 -21.43 -0.10 11.76
N ALA A 133 -20.14 0.17 11.89
CA ALA A 133 -19.48 0.29 13.18
C ALA A 133 -18.26 1.22 13.13
N VAL A 134 -18.00 1.88 14.26
CA VAL A 134 -16.84 2.73 14.51
C VAL A 134 -16.06 2.15 15.69
N ILE A 135 -14.80 1.78 15.47
CA ILE A 135 -13.95 1.09 16.45
C ILE A 135 -12.68 1.90 16.68
N GLY A 136 -12.29 2.06 17.94
CA GLY A 136 -11.14 2.86 18.36
C GLY A 136 -11.49 4.33 18.62
N ASP A 137 -10.49 5.09 19.06
CA ASP A 137 -10.61 6.51 19.36
C ASP A 137 -9.64 7.29 18.47
N PHE A 138 -10.20 8.20 17.69
CA PHE A 138 -9.47 8.99 16.72
C PHE A 138 -10.07 10.40 16.61
N LEU A 139 -9.20 11.31 16.22
CA LEU A 139 -9.57 12.70 15.96
C LEU A 139 -9.75 12.94 14.45
N ARG A 140 -10.42 14.01 14.10
CA ARG A 140 -10.48 14.51 12.72
C ARG A 140 -9.08 14.68 12.15
N GLY A 141 -8.90 14.28 10.87
CA GLY A 141 -7.63 14.36 10.15
C GLY A 141 -6.67 13.21 10.42
N GLU A 142 -7.01 12.27 11.30
CA GLU A 142 -6.21 11.07 11.49
C GLU A 142 -6.49 10.03 10.40
N ILE A 143 -5.51 9.14 10.17
CA ILE A 143 -5.64 8.04 9.22
C ILE A 143 -6.26 6.84 9.94
N ILE A 144 -7.35 6.34 9.36
CA ILE A 144 -8.06 5.17 9.86
C ILE A 144 -8.15 4.09 8.80
N GLN A 145 -8.41 2.87 9.25
CA GLN A 145 -8.67 1.72 8.40
C GLN A 145 -10.17 1.64 8.08
N VAL A 146 -10.50 1.23 6.87
CA VAL A 146 -11.87 0.91 6.46
C VAL A 146 -11.91 -0.57 6.09
N VAL A 147 -12.76 -1.33 6.74
CA VAL A 147 -12.89 -2.79 6.55
C VAL A 147 -14.32 -3.16 6.16
N ASP A 148 -14.46 -4.30 5.50
CA ASP A 148 -15.76 -4.93 5.30
C ASP A 148 -16.25 -5.66 6.58
N GLN A 149 -17.44 -6.27 6.51
CA GLN A 149 -18.04 -7.01 7.62
C GLN A 149 -17.26 -8.28 8.01
N ASN A 150 -16.31 -8.73 7.17
CA ASN A 150 -15.42 -9.86 7.44
C ASN A 150 -14.04 -9.42 7.94
N ASP A 151 -13.89 -8.15 8.35
CA ASP A 151 -12.64 -7.52 8.81
C ASP A 151 -11.52 -7.46 7.74
N LYS A 152 -11.88 -7.56 6.45
CA LYS A 152 -10.95 -7.41 5.34
C LYS A 152 -10.78 -5.92 5.02
N GLU A 153 -9.52 -5.46 5.01
CA GLU A 153 -9.18 -4.08 4.64
C GLU A 153 -9.62 -3.76 3.21
N ILE A 154 -10.40 -2.69 3.08
CA ILE A 154 -10.88 -2.16 1.81
C ILE A 154 -10.05 -0.94 1.40
N CYS A 155 -9.81 -0.02 2.34
CA CYS A 155 -8.99 1.16 2.11
C CYS A 155 -8.47 1.75 3.42
N ARG A 156 -7.59 2.74 3.29
CA ARG A 156 -7.19 3.66 4.37
C ARG A 156 -7.52 5.07 3.94
N GLY A 157 -7.91 5.91 4.89
CA GLY A 157 -8.23 7.29 4.56
C GLY A 157 -8.18 8.23 5.75
N MET A 158 -8.07 9.51 5.44
CA MET A 158 -8.12 10.59 6.41
C MET A 158 -9.56 10.91 6.74
N ILE A 159 -9.91 10.76 8.01
CA ILE A 159 -11.28 10.94 8.52
C ILE A 159 -11.65 12.42 8.68
N ASN A 160 -12.87 12.78 8.32
CA ASN A 160 -13.39 14.16 8.44
C ASN A 160 -14.06 14.46 9.78
N TYR A 161 -14.42 13.45 10.55
CA TYR A 161 -15.09 13.56 11.85
C TYR A 161 -14.36 12.73 12.91
N GLY A 162 -14.34 13.18 14.15
CA GLY A 162 -13.81 12.39 15.27
C GLY A 162 -14.62 11.12 15.53
N SER A 163 -14.07 10.20 16.33
CA SER A 163 -14.71 8.91 16.62
C SER A 163 -16.11 9.07 17.25
N ASP A 164 -16.30 10.04 18.15
CA ASP A 164 -17.59 10.26 18.81
C ASP A 164 -18.65 10.77 17.85
N GLU A 165 -18.29 11.74 17.00
CA GLU A 165 -19.17 12.25 15.96
C GLU A 165 -19.49 11.15 14.94
N SER A 166 -18.46 10.40 14.52
CA SER A 166 -18.64 9.28 13.60
C SER A 166 -19.59 8.21 14.13
N ARG A 167 -19.57 7.92 15.44
CA ARG A 167 -20.52 7.00 16.10
C ARG A 167 -21.95 7.53 16.08
N ARG A 168 -22.13 8.84 16.22
CA ARG A 168 -23.47 9.48 16.20
C ARG A 168 -24.06 9.50 14.81
N ILE A 169 -23.26 9.72 13.77
CA ILE A 169 -23.74 9.89 12.39
C ILE A 169 -23.68 8.61 11.55
N MET A 170 -23.08 7.53 12.03
CA MET A 170 -23.02 6.27 11.28
C MET A 170 -24.45 5.76 10.94
N GLY A 171 -24.64 5.36 9.70
CA GLY A 171 -25.94 4.90 9.21
C GLY A 171 -26.90 6.01 8.77
N LEU A 172 -26.60 7.27 9.04
CA LEU A 172 -27.45 8.42 8.68
C LEU A 172 -27.20 8.87 7.24
N HIS A 173 -28.25 9.38 6.58
CA HIS A 173 -28.10 10.13 5.35
C HIS A 173 -27.54 11.53 5.61
N SER A 174 -26.90 12.13 4.59
CA SER A 174 -26.21 13.41 4.74
C SER A 174 -27.12 14.55 5.26
N ASP A 175 -28.40 14.51 4.97
CA ASP A 175 -29.35 15.53 5.44
C ASP A 175 -29.64 15.38 6.94
N GLU A 176 -29.63 14.16 7.46
CA GLU A 176 -29.84 13.83 8.88
C GLU A 176 -28.64 14.17 9.75
N VAL A 177 -27.43 14.22 9.16
CA VAL A 177 -26.18 14.58 9.88
C VAL A 177 -26.25 15.99 10.45
N VAL A 178 -26.86 16.93 9.73
CA VAL A 178 -27.05 18.32 10.21
C VAL A 178 -27.93 18.36 11.42
N GLU A 179 -29.02 17.58 11.42
CA GLU A 179 -29.97 17.52 12.55
C GLU A 179 -29.29 16.90 13.79
N GLU A 180 -28.47 15.86 13.58
CA GLU A 180 -27.82 15.14 14.67
C GLU A 180 -26.65 15.92 15.29
N LEU A 181 -25.79 16.58 14.48
CA LEU A 181 -24.60 17.28 14.97
C LEU A 181 -24.84 18.78 15.22
N GLY A 182 -25.88 19.37 14.61
CA GLY A 182 -26.11 20.82 14.61
C GLY A 182 -25.27 21.60 13.59
N TYR A 183 -24.43 20.90 12.81
CA TYR A 183 -23.61 21.48 11.76
C TYR A 183 -23.24 20.42 10.71
N LEU A 184 -22.81 20.85 9.53
CA LEU A 184 -22.29 19.99 8.48
C LEU A 184 -20.93 20.54 8.02
N GLU A 185 -19.87 19.85 8.35
CA GLU A 185 -18.53 20.25 7.93
C GLU A 185 -18.19 19.67 6.56
N GLN A 186 -18.46 18.39 6.38
CA GLN A 186 -18.31 17.63 5.14
C GLN A 186 -19.47 16.63 5.03
N ARG A 187 -19.90 16.32 3.80
CA ARG A 187 -20.93 15.29 3.58
C ARG A 187 -20.41 13.87 3.76
N GLU A 188 -19.09 13.71 3.58
CA GLU A 188 -18.39 12.44 3.60
C GLU A 188 -17.65 12.24 4.91
N LEU A 189 -17.62 11.02 5.41
CA LEU A 189 -16.70 10.60 6.47
C LEU A 189 -15.26 10.60 5.95
N ILE A 190 -15.05 10.12 4.70
CA ILE A 190 -13.75 10.16 4.03
C ILE A 190 -13.98 10.57 2.58
N HIS A 191 -13.33 11.66 2.16
CA HIS A 191 -13.36 12.10 0.77
C HIS A 191 -12.51 11.16 -0.11
N GLN A 192 -12.93 10.94 -1.35
CA GLN A 192 -12.24 10.06 -2.30
C GLN A 192 -10.76 10.40 -2.50
N ASP A 193 -10.41 11.70 -2.53
CA ASP A 193 -9.03 12.17 -2.69
C ASP A 193 -8.17 11.97 -1.43
N ASN A 194 -8.81 11.65 -0.29
CA ASN A 194 -8.20 11.40 1.01
C ASN A 194 -8.17 9.89 1.35
N MET A 195 -8.27 9.02 0.36
CA MET A 195 -8.44 7.60 0.53
C MET A 195 -7.49 6.83 -0.41
N VAL A 196 -6.99 5.69 0.05
CA VAL A 196 -6.16 4.75 -0.71
C VAL A 196 -6.81 3.36 -0.63
N VAL A 197 -7.23 2.83 -1.76
CA VAL A 197 -7.89 1.52 -1.92
C VAL A 197 -6.85 0.44 -2.26
#